data_706cc6f8e57e7fa5e65e42bdedce0e99
#
_entry.id   706cc6f8e57e7fa5e65e42bdedce0e99
#
_cell.length_a   1.000
_cell.length_b   1.000
_cell.length_c   1.000
_cell.angle_alpha   90.00
_cell.angle_beta   90.00
_cell.angle_gamma   90.00
#
_symmetry.space_group_name_H-M   'P 1'
#
loop_
_entity.id
_entity.type
_entity.pdbx_description
1 polymer ?
#
loop_
_entity_poly.entity_id
_entity_poly.type
_entity_poly.pdbx_seq_one_letter_code
_entity_poly.pdbx_strand_id
1 'polypeptide(L)'
;MKIKLDKTDSKVIKSNETYDVIDNTNLNNLIVSKTILHPGKETGGHNHSGQEEVYIFTHGEGKMIVGTKTYNVKKGDIILIPDGDFHKVFNIGKTDLGGGVICTNLNDLEFICVFDGGRNH
;
A
#
# COMPACT_ATOMS: atom_id res chain seq x y z
N MET A 1 7.79 16.76 15.26
CA MET A 1 7.30 15.89 16.35
C MET A 1 7.60 14.42 16.01
N LYS A 2 7.60 13.58 16.99
CA LYS A 2 7.76 12.14 16.80
C LYS A 2 6.44 11.44 17.09
N ILE A 3 5.99 10.57 16.17
CA ILE A 3 4.74 9.82 16.33
C ILE A 3 4.98 8.33 16.09
N LYS A 4 4.02 7.52 16.53
CA LYS A 4 3.94 6.11 16.20
C LYS A 4 2.82 5.89 15.19
N LEU A 5 3.08 5.08 14.18
CA LEU A 5 2.08 4.78 13.16
C LEU A 5 1.27 3.55 13.58
N ASP A 6 0.59 3.71 14.68
CA ASP A 6 -0.32 2.73 15.27
C ASP A 6 -1.45 3.49 15.98
N LYS A 7 -2.35 2.75 16.64
CA LYS A 7 -3.50 3.35 17.31
C LYS A 7 -3.15 4.30 18.46
N THR A 8 -1.89 4.37 18.88
CA THR A 8 -1.45 5.29 19.94
C THR A 8 -1.46 6.73 19.47
N ASP A 9 -0.86 6.99 18.30
CA ASP A 9 -0.70 8.34 17.75
C ASP A 9 -1.39 8.55 16.41
N SER A 10 -2.04 7.53 15.89
CA SER A 10 -2.61 7.54 14.56
C SER A 10 -3.98 6.88 14.58
N LYS A 11 -4.70 6.94 13.47
CA LYS A 11 -6.08 6.47 13.42
C LYS A 11 -6.19 5.23 12.54
N VAL A 12 -6.78 4.16 13.09
CA VAL A 12 -7.15 3.00 12.30
C VAL A 12 -8.40 3.35 11.52
N ILE A 13 -8.27 3.49 10.19
CA ILE A 13 -9.38 3.88 9.32
C ILE A 13 -10.08 2.68 8.70
N LYS A 14 -9.40 1.55 8.61
CA LYS A 14 -9.97 0.29 8.13
C LYS A 14 -9.32 -0.87 8.87
N SER A 15 -10.12 -1.88 9.19
CA SER A 15 -9.64 -3.14 9.73
C SER A 15 -10.65 -4.21 9.34
N ASN A 16 -10.27 -5.08 8.40
CA ASN A 16 -11.14 -6.11 7.86
C ASN A 16 -10.32 -7.32 7.41
N GLU A 17 -10.98 -8.27 6.74
CA GLU A 17 -10.29 -9.48 6.27
C GLU A 17 -9.28 -9.23 5.16
N THR A 18 -9.42 -8.12 4.45
CA THR A 18 -8.49 -7.75 3.37
C THR A 18 -7.26 -7.04 3.89
N TYR A 19 -7.44 -6.02 4.72
CA TYR A 19 -6.32 -5.21 5.21
C TYR A 19 -6.67 -4.41 6.44
N ASP A 20 -5.62 -3.96 7.12
CA ASP A 20 -5.69 -2.91 8.14
C ASP A 20 -5.01 -1.67 7.59
N VAL A 21 -5.64 -0.51 7.75
CA VAL A 21 -5.10 0.78 7.30
C VAL A 21 -5.09 1.75 8.46
N ILE A 22 -3.91 2.32 8.72
CA ILE A 22 -3.68 3.26 9.82
C ILE A 22 -3.10 4.53 9.23
N ASP A 23 -3.77 5.66 9.45
CA ASP A 23 -3.37 6.96 8.90
C ASP A 23 -2.93 7.90 9.99
N ASN A 24 -1.83 8.62 9.71
CA ASN A 24 -1.43 9.78 10.50
C ASN A 24 -1.67 11.05 9.69
N THR A 25 -2.43 11.97 10.27
CA THR A 25 -2.86 13.21 9.63
C THR A 25 -2.49 14.44 10.48
N ASN A 26 -1.41 14.35 11.23
CA ASN A 26 -0.98 15.47 12.08
C ASN A 26 -0.53 16.69 11.28
N LEU A 27 0.02 16.48 10.08
CA LEU A 27 0.40 17.57 9.21
C LEU A 27 -0.78 18.05 8.36
N ASN A 28 -0.69 19.27 7.87
CA ASN A 28 -1.78 19.86 7.08
C ASN A 28 -1.93 19.21 5.71
N ASN A 29 -0.83 18.91 5.05
CA ASN A 29 -0.87 18.41 3.67
C ASN A 29 -0.50 16.93 3.58
N LEU A 30 0.60 16.52 4.18
CA LEU A 30 1.10 15.16 4.03
C LEU A 30 0.38 14.21 4.97
N ILE A 31 0.01 13.07 4.42
CA ILE A 31 -0.53 11.94 5.17
C ILE A 31 0.48 10.80 5.07
N VAL A 32 0.73 10.14 6.20
CA VAL A 32 1.49 8.90 6.26
C VAL A 32 0.51 7.79 6.58
N SER A 33 0.42 6.81 5.70
CA SER A 33 -0.54 5.71 5.82
C SER A 33 0.19 4.38 5.84
N LYS A 34 -0.12 3.54 6.82
CA LYS A 34 0.39 2.17 6.86
C LYS A 34 -0.72 1.21 6.49
N THR A 35 -0.46 0.33 5.53
CA THR A 35 -1.36 -0.74 5.15
C THR A 35 -0.71 -2.08 5.47
N ILE A 36 -1.47 -2.93 6.14
CA ILE A 36 -1.13 -4.32 6.37
C ILE A 36 -2.09 -5.15 5.54
N LEU A 37 -1.62 -5.61 4.37
CA LEU A 37 -2.44 -6.36 3.43
C LEU A 37 -2.33 -7.85 3.76
N HIS A 38 -3.45 -8.47 4.06
CA HIS A 38 -3.48 -9.85 4.53
C HIS A 38 -3.18 -10.86 3.41
N PRO A 39 -2.76 -12.07 3.75
CA PRO A 39 -2.38 -13.09 2.76
C PRO A 39 -3.50 -13.37 1.75
N GLY A 40 -3.13 -13.44 0.48
CA GLY A 40 -4.05 -13.75 -0.59
C GLY A 40 -4.95 -12.60 -1.03
N LYS A 41 -4.78 -11.44 -0.46
CA LYS A 41 -5.65 -10.29 -0.74
C LYS A 41 -4.97 -9.28 -1.65
N GLU A 42 -5.77 -8.35 -2.17
CA GLU A 42 -5.31 -7.27 -3.02
C GLU A 42 -6.04 -5.98 -2.68
N THR A 43 -5.40 -4.85 -2.95
CA THR A 43 -6.06 -3.54 -2.76
C THR A 43 -7.04 -3.29 -3.91
N GLY A 44 -7.94 -2.34 -3.72
CA GLY A 44 -8.98 -2.04 -4.71
C GLY A 44 -8.47 -1.42 -6.02
N GLY A 45 -7.27 -0.90 -6.03
CA GLY A 45 -6.74 -0.20 -7.20
C GLY A 45 -7.42 1.14 -7.44
N HIS A 46 -6.64 2.17 -7.66
CA HIS A 46 -7.17 3.51 -7.91
C HIS A 46 -6.12 4.38 -8.60
N ASN A 47 -6.58 5.53 -9.06
CA ASN A 47 -5.71 6.60 -9.54
C ASN A 47 -6.26 7.93 -9.05
N HIS A 48 -5.35 8.86 -8.77
CA HIS A 48 -5.70 10.21 -8.33
C HIS A 48 -4.99 11.23 -9.20
N SER A 49 -5.78 12.11 -9.82
CA SER A 49 -5.23 13.24 -10.56
C SER A 49 -4.75 14.32 -9.58
N GLY A 50 -3.60 14.91 -9.86
CA GLY A 50 -3.02 15.97 -9.03
C GLY A 50 -2.27 15.45 -7.81
N GLN A 51 -1.95 14.17 -7.75
CA GLN A 51 -1.35 13.57 -6.57
C GLN A 51 -0.26 12.56 -6.93
N GLU A 52 0.92 12.79 -6.42
CA GLU A 52 2.01 11.81 -6.44
C GLU A 52 1.99 11.03 -5.14
N GLU A 53 2.47 9.77 -5.17
CA GLU A 53 2.56 8.93 -3.99
C GLU A 53 3.87 8.17 -3.95
N VAL A 54 4.29 7.81 -2.75
CA VAL A 54 5.44 6.95 -2.51
C VAL A 54 5.00 5.79 -1.66
N TYR A 55 5.29 4.57 -2.13
CA TYR A 55 5.07 3.35 -1.35
C TYR A 55 6.41 2.79 -0.90
N ILE A 56 6.53 2.51 0.39
CA ILE A 56 7.73 1.95 1.01
C ILE A 56 7.34 0.60 1.63
N PHE A 57 7.88 -0.48 1.09
CA PHE A 57 7.56 -1.83 1.59
C PHE A 57 8.44 -2.17 2.78
N THR A 58 7.82 -2.52 3.89
CA THR A 58 8.49 -2.71 5.17
C THR A 58 8.46 -4.15 5.68
N HIS A 59 7.59 -5.00 5.15
CA HIS A 59 7.49 -6.39 5.57
C HIS A 59 6.80 -7.23 4.48
N GLY A 60 7.29 -8.44 4.29
CA GLY A 60 6.68 -9.38 3.35
C GLY A 60 7.13 -9.16 1.92
N GLU A 61 6.43 -9.82 0.99
CA GLU A 61 6.68 -9.70 -0.44
C GLU A 61 5.38 -9.88 -1.22
N GLY A 62 5.31 -9.27 -2.39
CA GLY A 62 4.12 -9.33 -3.22
C GLY A 62 4.36 -8.73 -4.58
N LYS A 63 3.31 -8.15 -5.17
CA LYS A 63 3.39 -7.49 -6.48
C LYS A 63 2.66 -6.17 -6.44
N MET A 64 3.08 -5.26 -7.29
CA MET A 64 2.42 -3.98 -7.46
C MET A 64 2.36 -3.59 -8.92
N ILE A 65 1.19 -3.10 -9.35
CA ILE A 65 1.01 -2.51 -10.67
C ILE A 65 1.04 -1.00 -10.52
N VAL A 66 1.80 -0.34 -11.40
CA VAL A 66 1.79 1.12 -11.54
C VAL A 66 1.68 1.43 -13.03
N GLY A 67 0.56 2.02 -13.44
CA GLY A 67 0.27 2.25 -14.84
C GLY A 67 0.24 0.92 -15.61
N THR A 68 1.16 0.76 -16.55
CA THR A 68 1.27 -0.47 -17.37
C THR A 68 2.37 -1.41 -16.87
N LYS A 69 3.07 -1.07 -15.81
CA LYS A 69 4.21 -1.84 -15.30
C LYS A 69 3.81 -2.66 -14.08
N THR A 70 4.39 -3.85 -13.99
CA THR A 70 4.23 -4.74 -12.83
C THR A 70 5.57 -4.94 -12.17
N TYR A 71 5.62 -4.80 -10.87
CA TYR A 71 6.83 -4.97 -10.06
C TYR A 71 6.63 -6.08 -9.06
N ASN A 72 7.67 -6.87 -8.85
CA ASN A 72 7.77 -7.69 -7.64
C ASN A 72 8.30 -6.78 -6.53
N VAL A 73 7.66 -6.81 -5.37
CA VAL A 73 8.02 -5.94 -4.25
C VAL A 73 8.30 -6.76 -3.01
N LYS A 74 9.21 -6.26 -2.19
CA LYS A 74 9.59 -6.87 -0.92
C LYS A 74 10.11 -5.80 0.03
N LYS A 75 10.33 -6.19 1.27
CA LYS A 75 10.92 -5.30 2.28
C LYS A 75 12.13 -4.55 1.72
N GLY A 76 12.13 -3.24 1.86
CA GLY A 76 13.19 -2.35 1.41
C GLY A 76 12.93 -1.71 0.06
N ASP A 77 11.92 -2.16 -0.69
CA ASP A 77 11.61 -1.56 -1.99
C ASP A 77 10.79 -0.29 -1.81
N ILE A 78 11.06 0.67 -2.67
CA ILE A 78 10.32 1.93 -2.76
C ILE A 78 9.77 2.04 -4.16
N ILE A 79 8.46 2.25 -4.26
CA ILE A 79 7.77 2.43 -5.54
C ILE A 79 7.29 3.87 -5.62
N LEU A 80 7.67 4.55 -6.69
CA LEU A 80 7.24 5.92 -6.97
C LEU A 80 6.05 5.87 -7.91
N ILE A 81 5.00 6.59 -7.55
CA ILE A 81 3.77 6.63 -8.33
C ILE A 81 3.59 8.04 -8.86
N PRO A 82 3.80 8.23 -10.18
CA PRO A 82 3.57 9.52 -10.81
C PRO A 82 2.11 9.96 -10.69
N ASP A 83 1.90 11.26 -10.80
CA ASP A 83 0.58 11.86 -10.78
C ASP A 83 -0.38 11.16 -11.74
N GLY A 84 -1.49 10.71 -11.22
CA GLY A 84 -2.57 10.14 -11.99
C GLY A 84 -2.41 8.67 -12.40
N ASP A 85 -1.28 8.05 -12.11
CA ASP A 85 -1.08 6.65 -12.50
C ASP A 85 -1.94 5.71 -11.65
N PHE A 86 -2.60 4.78 -12.33
CA PHE A 86 -3.31 3.69 -11.67
C PHE A 86 -2.32 2.82 -10.91
N HIS A 87 -2.69 2.40 -9.70
CA HIS A 87 -1.83 1.52 -8.90
C HIS A 87 -2.66 0.55 -8.06
N LYS A 88 -2.09 -0.62 -7.85
CA LYS A 88 -2.73 -1.71 -7.12
C LYS A 88 -1.68 -2.65 -6.55
N VAL A 89 -1.87 -3.10 -5.32
CA VAL A 89 -0.96 -3.99 -4.62
C VAL A 89 -1.61 -5.34 -4.41
N PHE A 90 -0.81 -6.40 -4.60
CA PHE A 90 -1.26 -7.79 -4.46
C PHE A 90 -0.38 -8.49 -3.43
N ASN A 91 -1.00 -9.09 -2.43
CA ASN A 91 -0.33 -10.03 -1.52
C ASN A 91 -0.61 -11.46 -1.94
N ILE A 92 -0.30 -11.76 -3.20
CA ILE A 92 -0.47 -13.09 -3.79
C ILE A 92 0.86 -13.56 -4.34
N GLY A 93 1.08 -14.88 -4.30
CA GLY A 93 2.38 -15.44 -4.65
C GLY A 93 2.59 -15.58 -6.14
N LYS A 94 2.27 -16.73 -6.69
CA LYS A 94 2.62 -17.11 -8.05
C LYS A 94 1.39 -17.42 -8.88
N THR A 95 1.55 -17.29 -10.19
CA THR A 95 0.60 -17.88 -11.15
C THR A 95 1.05 -19.32 -11.40
N ASP A 96 0.14 -20.26 -11.34
CA ASP A 96 0.44 -21.66 -11.64
C ASP A 96 0.53 -21.89 -13.16
N LEU A 97 0.90 -23.12 -13.55
CA LEU A 97 1.04 -23.47 -14.96
C LEU A 97 -0.29 -23.44 -15.73
N GLY A 98 -1.41 -23.50 -15.02
CA GLY A 98 -2.75 -23.40 -15.59
C GLY A 98 -3.24 -21.97 -15.72
N GLY A 99 -2.44 -20.97 -15.33
CA GLY A 99 -2.83 -19.57 -15.38
C GLY A 99 -3.58 -19.08 -14.16
N GLY A 100 -3.86 -19.94 -13.21
CA GLY A 100 -4.47 -19.54 -11.94
C GLY A 100 -3.48 -18.87 -11.00
N VAL A 101 -3.97 -18.10 -10.05
CA VAL A 101 -3.11 -17.46 -9.04
C VAL A 101 -3.10 -18.31 -7.79
N ILE A 102 -1.90 -18.68 -7.36
CA ILE A 102 -1.69 -19.43 -6.13
C ILE A 102 -1.15 -18.48 -5.07
N CYS A 103 -1.84 -18.39 -3.96
CA CYS A 103 -1.34 -17.68 -2.79
C CYS A 103 -0.30 -18.57 -2.09
N THR A 104 0.97 -18.27 -2.30
CA THR A 104 2.08 -18.96 -1.65
C THR A 104 2.63 -18.18 -0.47
N ASN A 105 2.21 -16.94 -0.32
CA ASN A 105 2.65 -16.08 0.78
C ASN A 105 1.61 -16.14 1.89
N LEU A 106 2.00 -16.71 3.02
CA LEU A 106 1.16 -16.85 4.21
C LEU A 106 1.33 -15.68 5.18
N ASN A 107 2.15 -14.72 4.84
CA ASN A 107 2.45 -13.58 5.70
C ASN A 107 1.76 -12.32 5.19
N ASP A 108 1.60 -11.36 6.09
CA ASP A 108 1.14 -10.03 5.75
C ASP A 108 2.16 -9.33 4.86
N LEU A 109 1.68 -8.46 3.99
CA LEU A 109 2.48 -7.51 3.23
C LEU A 109 2.24 -6.13 3.83
N GLU A 110 3.28 -5.54 4.40
CA GLU A 110 3.16 -4.23 5.03
C GLU A 110 3.87 -3.18 4.20
N PHE A 111 3.20 -2.05 3.99
CA PHE A 111 3.80 -0.91 3.30
C PHE A 111 3.30 0.40 3.84
N ILE A 112 4.17 1.41 3.72
CA ILE A 112 3.89 2.79 4.10
C ILE A 112 3.66 3.58 2.83
N CYS A 113 2.61 4.37 2.81
CA CYS A 113 2.30 5.29 1.72
C CYS A 113 2.41 6.72 2.23
N VAL A 114 3.10 7.57 1.49
CA VAL A 114 3.20 9.00 1.79
C VAL A 114 2.61 9.76 0.60
N PHE A 115 1.66 10.65 0.89
CA PHE A 115 0.98 11.40 -0.15
C PHE A 115 0.43 12.72 0.38
N ASP A 116 0.13 13.63 -0.53
CA ASP A 116 -0.57 14.88 -0.22
C ASP A 116 -2.05 14.58 -0.09
N GLY A 117 -2.61 14.84 1.08
CA GLY A 117 -4.02 14.58 1.37
C GLY A 117 -4.99 15.57 0.73
N GLY A 118 -4.50 16.62 0.07
CA GLY A 118 -5.34 17.60 -0.60
C GLY A 118 -6.18 18.47 0.34
N ARG A 119 -5.90 18.46 1.62
CA ARG A 119 -6.76 19.10 2.61
C ARG A 119 -6.72 20.63 2.61
N ASN A 120 -5.71 21.20 1.99
CA ASN A 120 -5.56 22.66 1.87
C ASN A 120 -5.77 23.16 0.45
N HIS A 121 -6.32 22.36 -0.41
CA HIS A 121 -6.56 22.71 -1.81
C HIS A 121 -8.01 23.07 -2.06
#